data_aba9843e7dad8b4b233e812f77c71368
#
_entry.id   aba9843e7dad8b4b233e812f77c71368
#
_cell.length_a   1.000
_cell.length_b   1.000
_cell.length_c   1.000
_cell.angle_alpha   90.00
_cell.angle_beta   90.00
_cell.angle_gamma   90.00
#
_symmetry.space_group_name_H-M   'P 1'
#
loop_
_entity.id
_entity.type
_entity.pdbx_description
1 polymer ?
#
loop_
_entity_poly.entity_id
_entity_poly.type
_entity_poly.pdbx_seq_one_letter_code
_entity_poly.pdbx_strand_id
1 'polypeptide(L)'
;MTLTVTTVNLNGIRAAHKRGFLDWLEEAAPTALLMQEVRAPEEISRGILPGQWDSVWVPCRIKGRAGVGIAVHRDRGALVGPPRTALDGAESDADSGRWLEALVEADGAPSPVRLVS
;
A
#
# COMPACT_ATOMS: atom_id res chain seq x y z
N MET A 1 14.09 5.79 -17.42
CA MET A 1 13.35 5.97 -16.16
C MET A 1 13.44 4.71 -15.33
N THR A 2 13.55 4.87 -14.02
CA THR A 2 13.70 3.75 -13.09
C THR A 2 12.42 3.53 -12.31
N LEU A 3 11.94 2.29 -12.26
CA LEU A 3 10.88 1.91 -11.35
C LEU A 3 11.48 1.70 -9.96
N THR A 4 11.05 2.52 -9.00
CA THR A 4 11.46 2.39 -7.61
C THR A 4 10.28 1.87 -6.79
N VAL A 5 10.48 0.73 -6.14
CA VAL A 5 9.50 0.15 -5.23
C VAL A 5 10.08 0.18 -3.82
N THR A 6 9.36 0.80 -2.90
CA THR A 6 9.77 0.91 -1.51
C THR A 6 8.78 0.17 -0.62
N THR A 7 9.27 -0.55 0.36
CA THR A 7 8.44 -1.23 1.36
C THR A 7 8.70 -0.63 2.73
N VAL A 8 7.65 -0.47 3.52
CA VAL A 8 7.74 0.12 4.85
C VAL A 8 6.75 -0.54 5.82
N ASN A 9 7.27 -0.91 6.97
CA ASN A 9 6.41 -1.29 8.10
C ASN A 9 6.05 -0.01 8.87
N LEU A 10 4.77 0.34 8.88
CA LEU A 10 4.31 1.62 9.47
C LEU A 10 4.16 1.57 10.98
N ASN A 11 3.99 0.39 11.55
CA ASN A 11 3.66 0.23 12.98
C ASN A 11 2.53 1.18 13.40
N GLY A 12 1.47 1.19 12.59
CA GLY A 12 0.33 2.09 12.73
C GLY A 12 0.49 3.37 11.90
N ILE A 13 -0.36 3.53 10.88
CA ILE A 13 -0.26 4.67 9.95
C ILE A 13 -0.51 6.02 10.65
N ARG A 14 -1.40 6.05 11.66
CA ARG A 14 -1.66 7.28 12.43
C ARG A 14 -0.42 7.74 13.20
N ALA A 15 0.26 6.81 13.85
CA ALA A 15 1.50 7.11 14.58
C ALA A 15 2.64 7.46 13.61
N ALA A 16 2.76 6.75 12.49
CA ALA A 16 3.75 7.05 11.47
C ALA A 16 3.54 8.45 10.88
N HIS A 17 2.29 8.84 10.63
CA HIS A 17 1.94 10.19 10.16
C HIS A 17 2.45 11.26 11.13
N LYS A 18 2.24 11.07 12.42
CA LYS A 18 2.71 12.00 13.46
C LYS A 18 4.24 12.10 13.51
N ARG A 19 4.94 11.04 13.13
CA ARG A 19 6.41 10.97 13.13
C ARG A 19 7.06 11.41 11.83
N GLY A 20 6.30 11.93 10.86
CA GLY A 20 6.85 12.47 9.63
C GLY A 20 6.81 11.55 8.43
N PHE A 21 5.92 10.56 8.42
CA PHE A 21 5.76 9.61 7.30
C PHE A 21 5.61 10.31 5.95
N LEU A 22 4.78 11.35 5.88
CA LEU A 22 4.52 12.05 4.61
C LEU A 22 5.74 12.84 4.12
N ASP A 23 6.51 13.45 5.02
CA ASP A 23 7.75 14.15 4.65
C ASP A 23 8.78 13.16 4.12
N TRP A 24 8.92 12.02 4.79
CA TRP A 24 9.78 10.94 4.31
C TRP A 24 9.35 10.42 2.93
N LEU A 25 8.05 10.22 2.73
CA LEU A 25 7.51 9.72 1.47
C LEU A 25 7.77 10.70 0.32
N GLU A 26 7.60 11.98 0.57
CA GLU A 26 7.88 13.03 -0.43
C GLU A 26 9.36 13.04 -0.82
N GLU A 27 10.25 12.93 0.16
CA GLU A 27 11.70 12.88 -0.08
C GLU A 27 12.12 11.60 -0.80
N ALA A 28 11.63 10.45 -0.39
CA ALA A 28 11.94 9.15 -1.01
C ALA A 28 11.41 9.04 -2.44
N ALA A 29 10.25 9.63 -2.70
CA ALA A 29 9.61 9.71 -4.01
C ALA A 29 9.59 8.39 -4.80
N PRO A 30 9.14 7.27 -4.23
CA PRO A 30 9.08 6.01 -4.96
C PRO A 30 7.99 6.05 -6.04
N THR A 31 8.09 5.16 -7.03
CA THR A 31 6.98 4.91 -7.96
C THR A 31 5.83 4.21 -7.25
N ALA A 32 6.16 3.19 -6.45
CA ALA A 32 5.20 2.42 -5.69
C ALA A 32 5.66 2.22 -4.26
N LEU A 33 4.72 2.18 -3.34
CA LEU A 33 4.94 2.00 -1.91
C LEU A 33 4.15 0.80 -1.41
N LEU A 34 4.83 -0.14 -0.78
CA LEU A 34 4.24 -1.30 -0.12
C LEU A 34 4.24 -1.06 1.38
N MET A 35 3.06 -1.10 2.01
CA MET A 35 2.89 -0.77 3.43
C MET A 35 2.41 -1.97 4.21
N GLN A 36 3.00 -2.19 5.39
CA GLN A 36 2.61 -3.23 6.33
C GLN A 36 2.32 -2.62 7.68
N GLU A 37 1.61 -3.38 8.52
CA GLU A 37 1.18 -2.94 9.85
C GLU A 37 0.50 -1.57 9.81
N VAL A 38 -0.44 -1.42 8.88
CA VAL A 38 -1.22 -0.17 8.73
C VAL A 38 -2.05 0.09 10.00
N ARG A 39 -2.67 -0.96 10.57
CA ARG A 39 -3.40 -0.94 11.86
C ARG A 39 -4.48 0.14 11.94
N ALA A 40 -5.14 0.40 10.82
CA ALA A 40 -6.21 1.40 10.74
C ALA A 40 -7.23 0.99 9.70
N PRO A 41 -8.48 1.46 9.82
CA PRO A 41 -9.47 1.25 8.77
C PRO A 41 -9.08 1.99 7.48
N GLU A 42 -9.61 1.51 6.37
CA GLU A 42 -9.25 2.03 5.05
C GLU A 42 -9.50 3.53 4.92
N GLU A 43 -10.61 4.03 5.41
CA GLU A 43 -10.97 5.44 5.32
C GLU A 43 -9.99 6.35 6.05
N ILE A 44 -9.40 5.89 7.15
CA ILE A 44 -8.36 6.62 7.87
C ILE A 44 -7.09 6.68 7.02
N SER A 45 -6.68 5.53 6.47
CA SER A 45 -5.46 5.44 5.65
C SER A 45 -5.57 6.28 4.39
N ARG A 46 -6.72 6.24 3.71
CA ARG A 46 -6.98 7.07 2.53
C ARG A 46 -6.99 8.56 2.86
N GLY A 47 -7.45 8.93 4.05
CA GLY A 47 -7.45 10.31 4.51
C GLY A 47 -6.06 10.85 4.84
N ILE A 48 -5.13 9.98 5.22
CA ILE A 48 -3.74 10.37 5.53
C ILE A 48 -2.91 10.49 4.26
N LEU A 49 -3.03 9.54 3.33
CA LEU A 49 -2.22 9.51 2.12
C LEU A 49 -2.67 10.62 1.15
N PRO A 50 -1.74 11.48 0.67
CA PRO A 50 -2.12 12.57 -0.23
C PRO A 50 -2.75 12.09 -1.55
N GLY A 51 -3.57 12.96 -2.17
CA GLY A 51 -4.35 12.64 -3.36
C GLY A 51 -3.55 12.32 -4.63
N GLN A 52 -2.26 12.62 -4.69
CA GLN A 52 -1.39 12.21 -5.79
C GLN A 52 -1.04 10.71 -5.77
N TRP A 53 -1.44 10.00 -4.75
CA TRP A 53 -1.26 8.56 -4.62
C TRP A 53 -2.56 7.83 -4.91
N ASP A 54 -2.52 6.88 -5.83
CA ASP A 54 -3.59 5.92 -6.03
C ASP A 54 -3.28 4.69 -5.16
N SER A 55 -4.26 4.14 -4.45
CA SER A 55 -3.98 3.15 -3.42
C SER A 55 -5.06 2.09 -3.29
N VAL A 56 -4.63 0.90 -2.85
CA VAL A 56 -5.51 -0.20 -2.45
C VAL A 56 -5.09 -0.66 -1.06
N TRP A 57 -6.07 -1.10 -0.25
CA TRP A 57 -5.87 -1.41 1.15
C TRP A 57 -6.61 -2.69 1.53
N VAL A 58 -5.99 -3.50 2.39
CA VAL A 58 -6.63 -4.66 3.01
C VAL A 58 -6.46 -4.54 4.52
N PRO A 59 -7.45 -3.99 5.23
CA PRO A 59 -7.39 -3.97 6.69
C PRO A 59 -7.59 -5.38 7.26
N CYS A 60 -7.03 -5.62 8.45
CA CYS A 60 -7.31 -6.83 9.19
C CYS A 60 -8.75 -6.79 9.72
N ARG A 61 -9.44 -7.92 9.72
CA ARG A 61 -10.78 -8.01 10.32
C ARG A 61 -10.75 -7.83 11.84
N ILE A 62 -9.59 -8.04 12.47
CA ILE A 62 -9.39 -7.69 13.87
C ILE A 62 -8.87 -6.26 13.95
N LYS A 63 -9.64 -5.38 14.57
CA LYS A 63 -9.34 -3.95 14.68
C LYS A 63 -7.97 -3.71 15.33
N GLY A 64 -7.21 -2.81 14.74
CA GLY A 64 -5.92 -2.38 15.30
C GLY A 64 -4.76 -3.34 15.06
N ARG A 65 -4.95 -4.40 14.27
CA ARG A 65 -3.91 -5.38 13.95
C ARG A 65 -3.61 -5.38 12.47
N ALA A 66 -2.38 -5.80 12.10
CA ALA A 66 -1.95 -6.01 10.71
C ALA A 66 -2.43 -4.89 9.77
N GLY A 67 -2.92 -5.25 8.58
CA GLY A 67 -3.32 -4.32 7.55
C GLY A 67 -2.20 -4.02 6.59
N VAL A 68 -2.46 -4.18 5.29
CA VAL A 68 -1.48 -3.91 4.23
C VAL A 68 -2.06 -2.95 3.20
N GLY A 69 -1.18 -2.22 2.53
CA GLY A 69 -1.57 -1.31 1.45
C GLY A 69 -0.52 -1.27 0.36
N ILE A 70 -0.96 -0.92 -0.83
CA ILE A 70 -0.09 -0.61 -1.97
C ILE A 70 -0.54 0.72 -2.54
N ALA A 71 0.41 1.64 -2.73
CA ALA A 71 0.14 2.94 -3.32
C ALA A 71 1.08 3.18 -4.50
N VAL A 72 0.57 3.87 -5.53
CA VAL A 72 1.32 4.23 -6.72
C VAL A 72 1.17 5.73 -6.94
N HIS A 73 2.29 6.41 -7.18
CA HIS A 73 2.25 7.84 -7.49
C HIS A 73 1.65 8.04 -8.87
N ARG A 74 0.58 8.84 -8.96
CA ARG A 74 -0.19 9.02 -10.20
C ARG A 74 0.61 9.60 -11.36
N ASP A 75 1.67 10.34 -11.07
CA ASP A 75 2.55 10.91 -12.10
C ASP A 75 3.55 9.90 -12.64
N ARG A 76 3.71 8.73 -12.01
CA ARG A 76 4.72 7.73 -12.36
C ARG A 76 4.15 6.39 -12.75
N GLY A 77 2.87 6.15 -12.48
CA GLY A 77 2.25 4.87 -12.79
C GLY A 77 0.79 4.82 -12.42
N ALA A 78 0.21 3.64 -12.55
CA ALA A 78 -1.20 3.39 -12.25
C ALA A 78 -1.42 1.96 -11.76
N LEU A 79 -2.40 1.79 -10.89
CA LEU A 79 -2.93 0.48 -10.53
C LEU A 79 -3.79 -0.03 -11.67
N VAL A 80 -3.69 -1.33 -12.00
CA VAL A 80 -4.37 -1.94 -13.13
C VAL A 80 -5.19 -3.13 -12.67
N GLY A 81 -6.50 -3.09 -12.93
CA GLY A 81 -7.41 -4.18 -12.61
C GLY A 81 -7.67 -4.35 -11.12
N PRO A 82 -8.44 -5.37 -10.74
CA PRO A 82 -8.76 -5.62 -9.34
C PRO A 82 -7.58 -6.23 -8.60
N PRO A 83 -7.33 -5.85 -7.33
CA PRO A 83 -6.30 -6.47 -6.52
C PRO A 83 -6.74 -7.87 -6.06
N ARG A 84 -5.76 -8.71 -5.73
CA ARG A 84 -5.99 -9.96 -5.01
C ARG A 84 -5.68 -9.73 -3.54
N THR A 85 -6.66 -9.98 -2.68
CA THR A 85 -6.62 -9.56 -1.27
C THR A 85 -6.42 -10.69 -0.27
N ALA A 86 -6.27 -11.93 -0.75
CA ALA A 86 -6.03 -13.10 0.06
C ALA A 86 -5.34 -14.18 -0.78
N LEU A 87 -4.62 -15.08 -0.13
CA LEU A 87 -4.02 -16.24 -0.81
C LEU A 87 -5.09 -17.26 -1.24
N ASP A 88 -6.07 -17.45 -0.38
CA ASP A 88 -7.22 -18.31 -0.65
C ASP A 88 -8.46 -17.76 0.07
N GLY A 89 -9.59 -18.42 -0.08
CA GLY A 89 -10.85 -18.00 0.53
C GLY A 89 -11.03 -18.45 1.98
N ALA A 90 -10.04 -19.09 2.59
CA ALA A 90 -10.15 -19.75 3.89
C ALA A 90 -9.36 -19.06 5.00
N GLU A 91 -8.89 -17.83 4.79
CA GLU A 91 -8.11 -17.14 5.82
C GLU A 91 -8.95 -16.83 7.05
N SER A 92 -8.35 -17.01 8.23
CA SER A 92 -8.98 -16.64 9.51
C SER A 92 -8.98 -15.12 9.69
N ASP A 93 -9.77 -14.63 10.65
CA ASP A 93 -9.77 -13.20 10.99
C ASP A 93 -8.39 -12.72 11.43
N ALA A 94 -7.66 -13.55 12.17
CA ALA A 94 -6.30 -13.23 12.62
C ALA A 94 -5.29 -13.16 11.47
N ASP A 95 -5.51 -13.92 10.40
CA ASP A 95 -4.64 -13.95 9.23
C ASP A 95 -5.01 -12.89 8.18
N SER A 96 -6.17 -12.27 8.31
CA SER A 96 -6.63 -11.24 7.38
C SER A 96 -5.75 -9.99 7.45
N GLY A 97 -5.73 -9.22 6.36
CA GLY A 97 -4.92 -7.99 6.30
C GLY A 97 -3.42 -8.22 6.21
N ARG A 98 -3.00 -9.38 5.70
CA ARG A 98 -1.58 -9.75 5.59
C ARG A 98 -1.14 -10.09 4.18
N TRP A 99 -2.04 -10.00 3.21
CA TRP A 99 -1.73 -10.30 1.82
C TRP A 99 -2.47 -9.35 0.89
N LEU A 100 -1.73 -8.75 -0.04
CA LEU A 100 -2.29 -7.89 -1.08
C LEU A 100 -1.40 -7.98 -2.30
N GLU A 101 -2.00 -8.32 -3.45
CA GLU A 101 -1.32 -8.31 -4.75
C GLU A 101 -2.00 -7.28 -5.64
N ALA A 102 -1.20 -6.50 -6.35
CA ALA A 102 -1.69 -5.55 -7.33
C ALA A 102 -0.78 -5.52 -8.55
N LEU A 103 -1.37 -5.28 -9.71
CA LEU A 103 -0.63 -5.00 -10.94
C LEU A 103 -0.43 -3.49 -11.06
N VAL A 104 0.78 -3.10 -11.40
CA VAL A 104 1.16 -1.70 -11.55
C VAL A 104 1.74 -1.50 -12.94
N GLU A 105 1.15 -0.58 -13.70
CA GLU A 105 1.80 -0.01 -14.88
C GLU A 105 2.66 1.15 -14.40
N ALA A 106 3.93 1.13 -14.76
CA ALA A 106 4.88 2.16 -14.36
C ALA A 106 5.60 2.72 -15.56
N ASP A 107 5.84 4.02 -15.54
CA ASP A 107 6.62 4.69 -16.55
C ASP A 107 8.02 4.06 -16.62
N GLY A 108 8.47 3.74 -17.83
CA GLY A 108 9.76 3.10 -18.05
C GLY A 108 9.77 1.58 -17.92
N ALA A 109 8.68 0.95 -17.45
CA ALA A 109 8.56 -0.50 -17.44
C ALA A 109 7.89 -0.99 -18.74
N PRO A 110 8.40 -2.04 -19.40
CA PRO A 110 7.85 -2.51 -20.68
C PRO A 110 6.52 -3.25 -20.53
N SER A 111 6.16 -3.68 -19.34
CA SER A 111 4.93 -4.41 -19.04
C SER A 111 4.52 -4.16 -17.58
N PRO A 112 3.26 -4.42 -17.23
CA PRO A 112 2.82 -4.33 -15.84
C PRO A 112 3.65 -5.22 -14.91
N VAL A 113 3.86 -4.74 -13.69
CA VAL A 113 4.60 -5.44 -12.64
C VAL A 113 3.63 -5.83 -11.54
N ARG A 114 3.69 -7.09 -11.12
CA ARG A 114 2.90 -7.57 -9.98
C ARG A 114 3.66 -7.29 -8.70
N LEU A 115 3.05 -6.53 -7.80
CA LEU A 115 3.58 -6.23 -6.48
C LEU A 115 2.78 -6.97 -5.42
N VAL A 116 3.48 -7.44 -4.38
CA VAL A 116 2.88 -8.17 -3.26
C VAL A 116 3.32 -7.51 -1.95
N SER A 117 2.35 -7.16 -1.15
CA SER A 117 2.59 -6.59 0.18
C SER A 117 2.03 -7.51 1.27
#